data_aaa7bb02d2f3c37be50a8723407e6043
#
_entry.id   aaa7bb02d2f3c37be50a8723407e6043
#
_cell.length_a   1.000
_cell.length_b   1.000
_cell.length_c   1.000
_cell.angle_alpha   90.00
_cell.angle_beta   90.00
_cell.angle_gamma   90.00
#
_symmetry.space_group_name_H-M   'P 1'
#
loop_
_entity.id
_entity.type
_entity.pdbx_description
1 polymer ?
#
loop_
_entity_poly.entity_id
_entity_poly.type
_entity_poly.pdbx_seq_one_letter_code
_entity_poly.pdbx_strand_id
1 'polypeptide(L)'
;RAITVGPDDTAVRTAVEALRMDRAHRCPAPLRLTTLPADAFLARCAVNMVNFPDSVDVTLTVGAPGEKLMDVRLERHSEFDGDRATGNRTIGGRPAYLHPGGEELELLGIPKAHLTARFGPPRQGFTEADAATVLGGARIADDLTRPESWD
;
A
#
# COMPACT_ATOMS: atom_id res chain seq x y z
N ARG A 1 -6.32 15.83 5.88
CA ARG A 1 -7.63 16.23 6.43
C ARG A 1 -7.80 15.58 7.78
N ALA A 2 -7.91 16.36 8.86
CA ALA A 2 -8.23 15.84 10.18
C ALA A 2 -9.75 15.97 10.40
N ILE A 3 -10.37 14.90 10.88
CA ILE A 3 -11.80 14.88 11.24
C ILE A 3 -11.87 14.39 12.68
N THR A 4 -12.45 15.19 13.57
CA THR A 4 -12.82 14.76 14.92
C THR A 4 -14.34 14.80 15.05
N VAL A 5 -14.90 13.85 15.75
CA VAL A 5 -16.33 13.83 16.11
C VAL A 5 -16.41 14.09 17.62
N GLY A 6 -16.89 15.28 17.98
CA GLY A 6 -17.04 15.67 19.38
C GLY A 6 -17.92 16.89 19.51
N PRO A 7 -18.51 17.15 20.69
CA PRO A 7 -19.48 18.24 20.90
C PRO A 7 -18.84 19.63 21.06
N ASP A 8 -17.53 19.75 20.86
CA ASP A 8 -16.81 20.98 21.25
C ASP A 8 -15.71 21.30 20.23
N ASP A 9 -15.70 22.53 19.75
CA ASP A 9 -14.74 23.07 18.79
C ASP A 9 -13.30 23.15 19.34
N THR A 10 -13.11 23.07 20.66
CA THR A 10 -11.81 23.17 21.32
C THR A 10 -10.91 22.00 20.95
N ALA A 11 -11.46 20.78 20.89
CA ALA A 11 -10.72 19.59 20.51
C ALA A 11 -10.26 19.65 19.05
N VAL A 12 -11.11 20.20 18.15
CA VAL A 12 -10.76 20.41 16.73
C VAL A 12 -9.64 21.44 16.60
N ARG A 13 -9.75 22.55 17.34
CA ARG A 13 -8.77 23.63 17.33
C ARG A 13 -7.41 23.16 17.86
N THR A 14 -7.38 22.44 18.98
CA THR A 14 -6.15 21.85 19.54
C THR A 14 -5.52 20.85 18.57
N ALA A 15 -6.32 20.01 17.91
CA ALA A 15 -5.82 19.07 16.91
C ALA A 15 -5.23 19.79 15.67
N VAL A 16 -5.85 20.88 15.23
CA VAL A 16 -5.35 21.69 14.11
C VAL A 16 -4.06 22.43 14.50
N GLU A 17 -3.97 22.97 15.70
CA GLU A 17 -2.77 23.64 16.22
C GLU A 17 -1.60 22.66 16.44
N ALA A 18 -1.90 21.40 16.75
CA ALA A 18 -0.91 20.34 16.86
C ALA A 18 -0.43 19.82 15.51
N LEU A 19 -1.14 20.12 14.39
CA LEU A 19 -0.72 19.75 13.04
C LEU A 19 0.49 20.59 12.62
N ARG A 20 1.67 19.96 12.65
CA ARG A 20 2.92 20.54 12.16
C ARG A 20 3.00 20.35 10.65
N MET A 21 2.51 21.30 9.89
CA MET A 21 2.52 21.29 8.41
C MET A 21 3.91 21.48 7.81
N ASP A 22 4.89 21.85 8.62
CA ASP A 22 6.31 22.04 8.28
C ASP A 22 7.12 20.73 8.33
N ARG A 23 6.54 19.64 8.78
CA ARG A 23 7.17 18.31 8.81
C ARG A 23 6.47 17.36 7.86
N ALA A 24 7.19 16.90 6.86
CA ALA A 24 6.78 15.73 6.09
C ALA A 24 6.89 14.51 7.01
N HIS A 25 5.78 14.13 7.64
CA HIS A 25 5.74 12.86 8.36
C HIS A 25 5.78 11.74 7.34
N ARG A 26 6.77 10.87 7.44
CA ARG A 26 6.74 9.59 6.73
C ARG A 26 5.49 8.85 7.18
N CYS A 27 4.80 8.21 6.27
CA CYS A 27 3.70 7.33 6.62
C CYS A 27 4.29 6.13 7.38
N PRO A 28 4.04 5.98 8.69
CA PRO A 28 4.45 4.79 9.41
C PRO A 28 3.58 3.65 8.94
N ALA A 29 4.08 2.87 7.99
CA ALA A 29 3.36 1.74 7.39
C ALA A 29 4.29 0.55 7.28
N PRO A 30 3.77 -0.67 7.45
CA PRO A 30 4.57 -1.88 7.29
C PRO A 30 4.92 -2.19 5.82
N LEU A 31 4.62 -1.27 4.91
CA LEU A 31 4.91 -1.37 3.49
C LEU A 31 5.64 -0.12 3.01
N ARG A 32 6.76 -0.32 2.32
CA ARG A 32 7.53 0.72 1.65
C ARG A 32 7.73 0.40 0.18
N LEU A 33 7.71 1.40 -0.64
CA LEU A 33 8.04 1.31 -2.06
C LEU A 33 9.41 1.96 -2.27
N THR A 34 10.43 1.15 -2.57
CA THR A 34 11.80 1.64 -2.78
C THR A 34 12.06 2.03 -4.23
N THR A 35 11.19 1.61 -5.15
CA THR A 35 11.29 1.89 -6.58
C THR A 35 9.92 2.31 -7.10
N LEU A 36 9.88 3.42 -7.82
CA LEU A 36 8.71 3.91 -8.51
C LEU A 36 9.01 4.02 -10.02
N PRO A 37 8.00 3.94 -10.89
CA PRO A 37 8.12 4.28 -12.30
C PRO A 37 8.63 5.72 -12.50
N ALA A 38 9.15 6.03 -13.68
CA ALA A 38 9.59 7.37 -14.02
C ALA A 38 8.45 8.39 -13.80
N ASP A 39 8.80 9.54 -13.22
CA ASP A 39 7.88 10.64 -12.91
C ASP A 39 6.73 10.30 -11.93
N ALA A 40 6.75 9.08 -11.35
CA ALA A 40 5.77 8.69 -10.37
C ALA A 40 6.14 9.17 -8.95
N PHE A 41 5.13 9.39 -8.14
CA PHE A 41 5.27 9.83 -6.74
C PHE A 41 4.24 9.16 -5.85
N LEU A 42 4.52 9.11 -4.55
CA LEU A 42 3.54 8.64 -3.57
C LEU A 42 2.51 9.73 -3.30
N ALA A 43 1.30 9.54 -3.80
CA ALA A 43 0.20 10.52 -3.69
C ALA A 43 -0.57 10.38 -2.36
N ARG A 44 -0.69 9.15 -1.85
CA ARG A 44 -1.47 8.85 -0.63
C ARG A 44 -0.90 7.66 0.09
N CYS A 45 -1.01 7.70 1.41
CA CYS A 45 -0.80 6.55 2.28
C CYS A 45 -1.99 6.43 3.23
N ALA A 46 -2.52 5.23 3.39
CA ALA A 46 -3.57 4.91 4.35
C ALA A 46 -3.25 3.58 5.03
N VAL A 47 -3.41 3.55 6.35
CA VAL A 47 -3.26 2.35 7.17
C VAL A 47 -4.54 2.16 7.95
N ASN A 48 -5.13 0.97 7.85
CA ASN A 48 -6.31 0.56 8.61
C ASN A 48 -5.90 -0.50 9.62
N MET A 49 -6.18 -0.24 10.90
CA MET A 49 -5.82 -1.09 12.03
C MET A 49 -7.04 -1.38 12.92
N VAL A 50 -8.25 -1.36 12.36
CA VAL A 50 -9.50 -1.50 13.14
C VAL A 50 -9.53 -2.81 13.94
N ASN A 51 -9.01 -3.90 13.36
CA ASN A 51 -8.94 -5.23 14.00
C ASN A 51 -7.49 -5.63 14.32
N PHE A 52 -6.64 -4.67 14.65
CA PHE A 52 -5.26 -4.95 15.02
C PHE A 52 -5.20 -5.79 16.33
N PRO A 53 -4.32 -6.79 16.45
CA PRO A 53 -3.28 -7.23 15.50
C PRO A 53 -3.74 -8.29 14.49
N ASP A 54 -5.01 -8.68 14.48
CA ASP A 54 -5.50 -9.76 13.59
C ASP A 54 -5.54 -9.34 12.13
N SER A 55 -5.82 -8.06 11.84
CA SER A 55 -5.73 -7.54 10.50
C SER A 55 -5.01 -6.18 10.42
N VAL A 56 -4.28 -5.99 9.34
CA VAL A 56 -3.64 -4.73 8.95
C VAL A 56 -3.81 -4.55 7.46
N ASP A 57 -4.42 -3.43 7.05
CA ASP A 57 -4.58 -3.08 5.65
C ASP A 57 -3.82 -1.78 5.37
N VAL A 58 -2.94 -1.81 4.38
CA VAL A 58 -2.19 -0.65 3.92
C VAL A 58 -2.53 -0.38 2.47
N THR A 59 -2.82 0.86 2.14
CA THR A 59 -2.95 1.31 0.76
C THR A 59 -2.01 2.46 0.50
N LEU A 60 -1.10 2.27 -0.44
CA LEU A 60 -0.22 3.30 -0.97
C LEU A 60 -0.68 3.63 -2.39
N THR A 61 -1.13 4.85 -2.61
CA THR A 61 -1.52 5.31 -3.95
C THR A 61 -0.33 5.99 -4.62
N VAL A 62 0.12 5.43 -5.72
CA VAL A 62 1.16 5.99 -6.59
C VAL A 62 0.49 6.80 -7.69
N GLY A 63 0.90 8.05 -7.84
CA GLY A 63 0.43 8.96 -8.89
C GLY A 63 1.49 9.23 -9.92
N ALA A 64 1.09 9.62 -11.13
CA ALA A 64 1.96 10.15 -12.16
C ALA A 64 1.23 11.19 -13.03
N PRO A 65 1.95 12.01 -13.83
CA PRO A 65 1.33 12.96 -14.74
C PRO A 65 0.28 12.32 -15.64
N GLY A 66 -0.77 13.08 -15.97
CA GLY A 66 -1.91 12.59 -16.76
C GLY A 66 -2.93 11.79 -15.94
N GLU A 67 -3.05 12.13 -14.63
CA GLU A 67 -4.02 11.53 -13.71
C GLU A 67 -3.90 10.01 -13.54
N LYS A 68 -2.74 9.44 -13.85
CA LYS A 68 -2.48 8.01 -13.62
C LYS A 68 -2.41 7.72 -12.15
N LEU A 69 -3.11 6.68 -11.73
CA LEU A 69 -3.11 6.19 -10.36
C LEU A 69 -2.90 4.67 -10.34
N MET A 70 -2.15 4.20 -9.35
CA MET A 70 -1.97 2.80 -9.02
C MET A 70 -2.09 2.65 -7.50
N ASP A 71 -2.95 1.76 -7.05
CA ASP A 71 -3.06 1.41 -5.64
C ASP A 71 -2.23 0.16 -5.35
N VAL A 72 -1.25 0.30 -4.47
CA VAL A 72 -0.47 -0.81 -3.93
C VAL A 72 -1.01 -1.13 -2.55
N ARG A 73 -1.46 -2.37 -2.37
CA ARG A 73 -2.20 -2.78 -1.20
C ARG A 73 -1.53 -3.97 -0.54
N LEU A 74 -1.27 -3.85 0.76
CA LEU A 74 -0.87 -4.94 1.62
C LEU A 74 -2.04 -5.24 2.56
N GLU A 75 -2.59 -6.44 2.46
CA GLU A 75 -3.67 -6.93 3.32
C GLU A 75 -3.15 -8.13 4.10
N ARG A 76 -3.09 -8.00 5.42
CA ARG A 76 -2.74 -9.08 6.33
C ARG A 76 -3.95 -9.49 7.15
N HIS A 77 -4.20 -10.78 7.21
CA HIS A 77 -5.15 -11.39 8.15
C HIS A 77 -4.53 -12.60 8.81
N SER A 78 -4.76 -12.78 10.10
CA SER A 78 -4.23 -13.92 10.87
C SER A 78 -4.69 -15.28 10.33
N GLU A 79 -5.88 -15.31 9.68
CA GLU A 79 -6.50 -16.51 9.12
C GLU A 79 -6.13 -16.78 7.65
N PHE A 80 -5.36 -15.91 7.00
CA PHE A 80 -4.95 -16.18 5.61
C PHE A 80 -3.99 -17.36 5.56
N ASP A 81 -4.40 -18.40 4.83
CA ASP A 81 -3.54 -19.48 4.38
C ASP A 81 -2.91 -19.08 3.05
N GLY A 82 -1.82 -18.36 3.10
CA GLY A 82 -1.22 -17.59 2.02
C GLY A 82 -0.80 -18.29 0.73
N ASP A 83 -1.41 -19.39 0.33
CA ASP A 83 -1.03 -20.18 -0.84
C ASP A 83 -2.06 -20.12 -1.97
N ARG A 84 -1.94 -19.10 -2.82
CA ARG A 84 -2.32 -19.33 -4.22
C ARG A 84 -1.17 -20.07 -4.90
N ALA A 85 -1.40 -21.34 -5.20
CA ALA A 85 -0.36 -22.31 -5.48
C ALA A 85 0.46 -22.04 -6.77
N THR A 86 0.01 -21.20 -7.72
CA THR A 86 0.73 -21.11 -9.00
C THR A 86 0.66 -19.71 -9.59
N GLY A 87 1.82 -19.04 -9.65
CA GLY A 87 1.96 -17.76 -10.36
C GLY A 87 1.95 -17.95 -11.89
N ASN A 88 1.45 -16.94 -12.59
CA ASN A 88 1.53 -16.84 -14.05
C ASN A 88 2.52 -15.75 -14.51
N ARG A 89 3.25 -15.16 -13.56
CA ARG A 89 4.29 -14.15 -13.75
C ARG A 89 5.44 -14.36 -12.78
N THR A 90 6.55 -13.68 -13.06
CA THR A 90 7.71 -13.63 -12.15
C THR A 90 8.20 -12.19 -12.01
N ILE A 91 8.42 -11.73 -10.79
CA ILE A 91 8.91 -10.39 -10.45
C ILE A 91 10.15 -10.53 -9.57
N GLY A 92 11.32 -10.13 -10.08
CA GLY A 92 12.58 -10.23 -9.32
C GLY A 92 12.90 -11.65 -8.82
N GLY A 93 12.53 -12.68 -9.58
CA GLY A 93 12.70 -14.08 -9.19
C GLY A 93 11.61 -14.65 -8.28
N ARG A 94 10.63 -13.83 -7.86
CA ARG A 94 9.50 -14.26 -7.03
C ARG A 94 8.26 -14.54 -7.88
N PRO A 95 7.48 -15.58 -7.56
CA PRO A 95 6.24 -15.85 -8.27
C PRO A 95 5.23 -14.70 -8.06
N ALA A 96 4.49 -14.38 -9.10
CA ALA A 96 3.45 -13.37 -9.09
C ALA A 96 2.26 -13.85 -9.92
N TYR A 97 1.10 -13.26 -9.70
CA TYR A 97 -0.13 -13.59 -10.38
C TYR A 97 -0.79 -12.35 -10.97
N LEU A 98 -0.93 -12.33 -12.30
CA LEU A 98 -1.74 -11.34 -13.00
C LEU A 98 -3.18 -11.81 -12.99
N HIS A 99 -4.06 -11.04 -12.35
CA HIS A 99 -5.47 -11.36 -12.24
C HIS A 99 -6.20 -11.29 -13.60
N PRO A 100 -7.30 -12.03 -13.78
CA PRO A 100 -8.15 -11.90 -14.95
C PRO A 100 -8.59 -10.43 -15.13
N GLY A 101 -8.50 -9.94 -16.38
CA GLY A 101 -8.75 -8.52 -16.68
C GLY A 101 -7.47 -7.73 -16.90
N GLY A 102 -6.32 -8.19 -16.39
CA GLY A 102 -5.02 -7.59 -16.66
C GLY A 102 -4.78 -6.22 -15.98
N GLU A 103 -5.51 -5.93 -14.90
CA GLU A 103 -5.47 -4.64 -14.20
C GLU A 103 -4.86 -4.72 -12.79
N GLU A 104 -4.60 -5.93 -12.31
CA GLU A 104 -4.09 -6.18 -10.97
C GLU A 104 -3.03 -7.27 -10.99
N LEU A 105 -1.92 -7.01 -10.33
CA LEU A 105 -0.78 -7.91 -10.18
C LEU A 105 -0.54 -8.18 -8.70
N GLU A 106 -0.45 -9.44 -8.33
CA GLU A 106 -0.23 -9.90 -6.96
C GLU A 106 1.15 -10.54 -6.82
N LEU A 107 1.90 -10.20 -5.78
CA LEU A 107 3.15 -10.85 -5.43
C LEU A 107 2.86 -12.01 -4.47
N LEU A 108 3.22 -13.22 -4.86
CA LEU A 108 2.91 -14.44 -4.13
C LEU A 108 3.99 -14.81 -3.09
N GLY A 109 3.64 -15.73 -2.19
CA GLY A 109 4.57 -16.28 -1.20
C GLY A 109 4.83 -15.35 -0.02
N ILE A 110 3.90 -14.46 0.31
CA ILE A 110 3.97 -13.62 1.51
C ILE A 110 3.12 -14.30 2.59
N PRO A 111 3.71 -14.76 3.71
CA PRO A 111 2.96 -15.46 4.74
C PRO A 111 1.85 -14.58 5.33
N LYS A 112 0.63 -15.12 5.37
CA LYS A 112 -0.55 -14.45 5.97
C LYS A 112 -0.88 -13.07 5.42
N ALA A 113 -0.40 -12.74 4.21
CA ALA A 113 -0.66 -11.46 3.60
C ALA A 113 -0.76 -11.55 2.08
N HIS A 114 -1.50 -10.61 1.50
CA HIS A 114 -1.57 -10.36 0.07
C HIS A 114 -0.93 -9.01 -0.24
N LEU A 115 -0.05 -8.95 -1.22
CA LEU A 115 0.52 -7.71 -1.73
C LEU A 115 0.14 -7.58 -3.20
N THR A 116 -0.74 -6.62 -3.49
CA THR A 116 -1.26 -6.39 -4.83
C THR A 116 -0.93 -4.99 -5.33
N ALA A 117 -0.83 -4.83 -6.64
CA ALA A 117 -0.79 -3.55 -7.32
C ALA A 117 -1.92 -3.50 -8.34
N ARG A 118 -2.91 -2.63 -8.11
CA ARG A 118 -4.01 -2.36 -9.02
C ARG A 118 -3.69 -1.11 -9.82
N PHE A 119 -3.45 -1.28 -11.12
CA PHE A 119 -2.92 -0.23 -11.99
C PHE A 119 -3.92 0.26 -13.06
N GLY A 120 -5.14 -0.31 -13.06
CA GLY A 120 -6.22 0.10 -13.94
C GLY A 120 -6.07 -0.36 -15.39
N PRO A 121 -7.02 0.03 -16.27
CA PRO A 121 -7.02 -0.38 -17.66
C PRO A 121 -5.78 0.16 -18.39
N PRO A 122 -5.10 -0.65 -19.24
CA PRO A 122 -3.79 -0.33 -19.83
C PRO A 122 -3.71 0.99 -20.62
N ARG A 123 -4.84 1.52 -21.06
CA ARG A 123 -4.89 2.76 -21.86
C ARG A 123 -4.99 4.04 -21.04
N GLN A 124 -5.30 3.96 -19.75
CA GLN A 124 -5.58 5.11 -18.89
C GLN A 124 -4.77 5.12 -17.60
N GLY A 125 -4.06 4.03 -17.31
CA GLY A 125 -3.33 3.84 -16.06
C GLY A 125 -1.83 3.61 -16.25
N PHE A 126 -1.25 3.03 -15.24
CA PHE A 126 0.05 2.42 -15.29
C PHE A 126 0.00 1.10 -16.07
N THR A 127 1.15 0.59 -16.46
CA THR A 127 1.27 -0.69 -17.16
C THR A 127 1.56 -1.83 -16.19
N GLU A 128 1.43 -3.09 -16.67
CA GLU A 128 1.90 -4.27 -15.93
C GLU A 128 3.39 -4.16 -15.56
N ALA A 129 4.22 -3.61 -16.46
CA ALA A 129 5.64 -3.41 -16.20
C ALA A 129 5.90 -2.39 -15.08
N ASP A 130 5.10 -1.32 -15.00
CA ASP A 130 5.16 -0.36 -13.90
C ASP A 130 4.78 -1.01 -12.58
N ALA A 131 3.69 -1.79 -12.55
CA ALA A 131 3.26 -2.54 -11.38
C ALA A 131 4.33 -3.56 -10.93
N ALA A 132 4.95 -4.27 -11.87
CA ALA A 132 6.05 -5.19 -11.58
C ALA A 132 7.27 -4.46 -10.99
N THR A 133 7.59 -3.26 -11.48
CA THR A 133 8.66 -2.40 -10.93
C THR A 133 8.38 -2.03 -9.48
N VAL A 134 7.16 -1.58 -9.20
CA VAL A 134 6.75 -1.17 -7.85
C VAL A 134 6.74 -2.37 -6.89
N LEU A 135 6.13 -3.50 -7.28
CA LEU A 135 6.09 -4.70 -6.45
C LEU A 135 7.48 -5.31 -6.23
N GLY A 136 8.36 -5.26 -7.23
CA GLY A 136 9.75 -5.69 -7.10
C GLY A 136 10.55 -4.86 -6.10
N GLY A 137 10.25 -3.57 -5.99
CA GLY A 137 10.81 -2.64 -5.01
C GLY A 137 10.08 -2.60 -3.66
N ALA A 138 8.98 -3.34 -3.50
CA ALA A 138 8.24 -3.33 -2.25
C ALA A 138 9.02 -4.01 -1.11
N ARG A 139 9.03 -3.36 0.06
CA ARG A 139 9.60 -3.89 1.31
C ARG A 139 8.49 -3.93 2.34
N ILE A 140 8.32 -5.09 2.95
CA ILE A 140 7.34 -5.34 3.99
C ILE A 140 8.11 -5.46 5.30
N ALA A 141 7.60 -4.89 6.38
CA ALA A 141 8.18 -5.05 7.70
C ALA A 141 8.20 -6.54 8.10
N ASP A 142 9.24 -6.95 8.81
CA ASP A 142 9.43 -8.35 9.22
C ASP A 142 8.31 -8.81 10.17
N ASP A 143 7.76 -7.89 10.97
CA ASP A 143 6.66 -8.17 11.88
C ASP A 143 5.52 -7.15 11.69
N LEU A 144 4.45 -7.60 11.03
CA LEU A 144 3.26 -6.78 10.77
C LEU A 144 2.40 -6.55 12.02
N THR A 145 2.71 -7.20 13.13
CA THR A 145 1.99 -7.07 14.41
C THR A 145 2.66 -6.08 15.37
N ARG A 146 3.76 -5.46 14.96
CA ARG A 146 4.56 -4.53 15.77
C ARG A 146 4.72 -3.18 15.11
N PRO A 147 3.78 -2.24 15.32
CA PRO A 147 3.83 -0.92 14.69
C PRO A 147 5.10 -0.12 15.00
N GLU A 148 5.73 -0.37 16.15
CA GLU A 148 6.99 0.24 16.54
C GLU A 148 8.19 -0.19 15.66
N SER A 149 8.05 -1.27 14.88
CA SER A 149 9.06 -1.74 13.91
C SER A 149 8.82 -1.23 12.48
N TRP A 150 7.74 -0.51 12.26
CA TRP A 150 7.42 0.07 10.95
C TRP A 150 8.18 1.37 10.76
N ASP A 151 9.15 1.39 9.92
CA ASP A 151 10.00 2.56 9.65
C ASP A 151 9.52 3.40 8.47
#